data_fcf44947b04b5fbf5a0ea0526f53ca02
#
_entry.id   fcf44947b04b5fbf5a0ea0526f53ca02
#
_cell.length_a   1.000
_cell.length_b   1.000
_cell.length_c   1.000
_cell.angle_alpha   90.00
_cell.angle_beta   90.00
_cell.angle_gamma   90.00
#
_symmetry.space_group_name_H-M   'P 1'
#
loop_
_entity.id
_entity.type
_entity.pdbx_description
1 polymer ?
#
loop_
_entity_poly.entity_id
_entity_poly.type
_entity_poly.pdbx_seq_one_letter_code
_entity_poly.pdbx_strand_id
1 'polypeptide(L)'
;MERETQGMRAVVDWSAAIWSGFISGSVFYLLNIFLVPFVNGGNSWTIIRYLASPVLGESILPPPATFNILALIISILCTLILAIIFTVIVSYVLHRGGLILGIAGGALFGLALYFINFNTLTLLVPWLYALSSPVMMVTHIIFGIMAGGLYETFEVEEFELTGV
;
A
#
# COMPACT_ATOMS: atom_id res chain seq x y z
N MET A 1 23.86 26.12 37.46
CA MET A 1 22.89 26.31 36.37
C MET A 1 23.30 25.39 35.22
N GLU A 2 22.87 24.16 35.25
CA GLU A 2 23.00 23.24 34.11
C GLU A 2 22.02 23.74 33.05
N ARG A 3 22.53 24.08 31.88
CA ARG A 3 21.71 24.29 30.71
C ARG A 3 21.24 22.90 30.26
N GLU A 4 20.00 22.55 30.59
CA GLU A 4 19.34 21.43 29.94
C GLU A 4 19.37 21.71 28.43
N THR A 5 20.09 20.90 27.70
CA THR A 5 20.04 20.88 26.24
C THR A 5 18.68 20.31 25.86
N GLN A 6 17.70 21.18 25.61
CA GLN A 6 16.44 20.79 25.02
C GLN A 6 16.73 20.18 23.65
N GLY A 7 16.53 18.87 23.54
CA GLY A 7 16.64 18.16 22.27
C GLY A 7 15.39 18.43 21.42
N MET A 8 15.54 18.56 20.12
CA MET A 8 14.44 18.58 19.17
C MET A 8 14.28 17.18 18.55
N ARG A 9 13.07 16.68 18.51
CA ARG A 9 12.74 15.40 17.88
C ARG A 9 11.84 15.66 16.67
N ALA A 10 12.26 15.20 15.49
CA ALA A 10 11.39 15.19 14.32
C ALA A 10 10.21 14.25 14.53
N VAL A 11 9.02 14.67 14.15
CA VAL A 11 7.75 13.94 14.30
C VAL A 11 7.25 13.54 12.92
N VAL A 12 6.56 12.41 12.83
CA VAL A 12 5.96 11.94 11.58
C VAL A 12 4.82 12.87 11.16
N ASP A 13 4.85 13.35 9.93
CA ASP A 13 3.71 14.07 9.33
C ASP A 13 2.61 13.07 8.90
N TRP A 14 1.61 12.91 9.77
CA TRP A 14 0.49 12.00 9.54
C TRP A 14 -0.36 12.39 8.33
N SER A 15 -0.45 13.70 8.04
CA SER A 15 -1.19 14.19 6.87
C SER A 15 -0.51 13.78 5.58
N ALA A 16 0.81 13.99 5.51
CA ALA A 16 1.63 13.53 4.39
C ALA A 16 1.53 12.01 4.19
N ALA A 17 1.57 11.23 5.28
CA ALA A 17 1.45 9.78 5.22
C ALA A 17 0.09 9.31 4.66
N ILE A 18 -1.02 9.93 5.12
CA ILE A 18 -2.37 9.59 4.65
C ILE A 18 -2.55 9.93 3.17
N TRP A 19 -2.15 11.14 2.75
CA TRP A 19 -2.27 11.54 1.34
C TRP A 19 -1.39 10.71 0.42
N SER A 20 -0.17 10.41 0.83
CA SER A 20 0.74 9.53 0.08
C SER A 20 0.14 8.13 -0.07
N GLY A 21 -0.47 7.61 1.00
CA GLY A 21 -1.17 6.33 0.98
C GLY A 21 -2.38 6.32 0.07
N PHE A 22 -3.17 7.38 0.09
CA PHE A 22 -4.35 7.51 -0.79
C PHE A 22 -3.95 7.56 -2.27
N ILE A 23 -2.94 8.36 -2.63
CA ILE A 23 -2.48 8.50 -4.01
C ILE A 23 -1.81 7.22 -4.49
N SER A 24 -0.85 6.69 -3.74
CA SER A 24 -0.15 5.45 -4.10
C SER A 24 -1.10 4.24 -4.15
N GLY A 25 -2.06 4.16 -3.23
CA GLY A 25 -3.10 3.14 -3.24
C GLY A 25 -4.05 3.24 -4.43
N SER A 26 -4.40 4.46 -4.86
CA SER A 26 -5.20 4.68 -6.06
C SER A 26 -4.48 4.21 -7.31
N VAL A 27 -3.19 4.57 -7.46
CA VAL A 27 -2.37 4.10 -8.58
C VAL A 27 -2.20 2.58 -8.53
N PHE A 28 -1.92 2.01 -7.36
CA PHE A 28 -1.83 0.56 -7.17
C PHE A 28 -3.12 -0.15 -7.60
N TYR A 29 -4.29 0.36 -7.19
CA TYR A 29 -5.59 -0.19 -7.60
C TYR A 29 -5.74 -0.16 -9.12
N LEU A 30 -5.47 0.99 -9.77
CA LEU A 30 -5.58 1.12 -11.22
C LEU A 30 -4.61 0.19 -11.96
N LEU A 31 -3.36 0.07 -11.50
CA LEU A 31 -2.41 -0.87 -12.09
C LEU A 31 -2.91 -2.31 -11.98
N ASN A 32 -3.48 -2.69 -10.85
CA ASN A 32 -3.99 -4.05 -10.67
C ASN A 32 -5.18 -4.35 -11.56
N ILE A 33 -6.14 -3.44 -11.71
CA ILE A 33 -7.34 -3.72 -12.53
C ILE A 33 -7.12 -3.58 -14.03
N PHE A 34 -6.06 -2.89 -14.48
CA PHE A 34 -5.77 -2.71 -15.91
C PHE A 34 -4.51 -3.45 -16.34
N LEU A 35 -3.37 -3.25 -15.66
CA LEU A 35 -2.09 -3.81 -16.09
C LEU A 35 -2.03 -5.33 -15.85
N VAL A 36 -2.50 -5.81 -14.69
CA VAL A 36 -2.42 -7.24 -14.36
C VAL A 36 -3.21 -8.10 -15.35
N PRO A 37 -4.50 -7.83 -15.65
CA PRO A 37 -5.22 -8.62 -16.65
C PRO A 37 -4.70 -8.40 -18.08
N PHE A 38 -4.12 -7.24 -18.39
CA PHE A 38 -3.49 -6.99 -19.69
C PHE A 38 -2.26 -7.88 -19.92
N VAL A 39 -1.43 -8.07 -18.91
CA VAL A 39 -0.19 -8.86 -19.00
C VAL A 39 -0.45 -10.36 -18.84
N ASN A 40 -1.27 -10.74 -17.87
CA ASN A 40 -1.53 -12.16 -17.55
C ASN A 40 -2.66 -12.77 -18.36
N GLY A 41 -3.37 -11.96 -19.13
CA GLY A 41 -4.66 -12.32 -19.71
C GLY A 41 -5.79 -12.28 -18.67
N GLY A 42 -7.00 -12.13 -19.13
CA GLY A 42 -8.17 -12.10 -18.27
C GLY A 42 -8.95 -10.80 -18.32
N ASN A 43 -9.67 -10.49 -17.25
CA ASN A 43 -10.62 -9.40 -17.24
C ASN A 43 -10.54 -8.65 -15.90
N SER A 44 -10.71 -7.34 -15.94
CA SER A 44 -10.63 -6.43 -14.78
C SER A 44 -11.61 -6.82 -13.67
N TRP A 45 -12.79 -7.35 -14.01
CA TRP A 45 -13.78 -7.80 -13.02
C TRP A 45 -13.32 -9.00 -12.21
N THR A 46 -12.47 -9.84 -12.78
CA THR A 46 -11.82 -10.94 -12.06
C THR A 46 -10.95 -10.36 -10.93
N ILE A 47 -10.09 -9.40 -11.25
CA ILE A 47 -9.21 -8.76 -10.25
C ILE A 47 -10.03 -8.05 -9.17
N ILE A 48 -11.06 -7.27 -9.57
CA ILE A 48 -11.95 -6.57 -8.64
C ILE A 48 -12.59 -7.54 -7.64
N ARG A 49 -13.08 -8.69 -8.11
CA ARG A 49 -13.67 -9.71 -7.23
C ARG A 49 -12.65 -10.34 -6.30
N TYR A 50 -11.44 -10.62 -6.77
CA TYR A 50 -10.36 -11.11 -5.91
C TYR A 50 -9.99 -10.09 -4.83
N LEU A 51 -9.87 -8.80 -5.16
CA LEU A 51 -9.57 -7.74 -4.18
C LEU A 51 -10.70 -7.54 -3.16
N ALA A 52 -11.95 -7.82 -3.53
CA ALA A 52 -13.10 -7.76 -2.62
C ALA A 52 -13.29 -9.05 -1.79
N SER A 53 -12.74 -10.17 -2.23
CA SER A 53 -13.01 -11.50 -1.66
C SER A 53 -12.55 -11.70 -0.21
N PRO A 54 -11.53 -11.00 0.34
CA PRO A 54 -11.21 -11.07 1.76
C PRO A 54 -12.38 -10.67 2.67
N VAL A 55 -13.28 -9.81 2.18
CA VAL A 55 -14.46 -9.34 2.91
C VAL A 55 -15.73 -10.09 2.48
N LEU A 56 -15.92 -10.31 1.18
CA LEU A 56 -17.12 -10.90 0.63
C LEU A 56 -17.10 -12.44 0.57
N GLY A 57 -15.93 -13.03 0.84
CA GLY A 57 -15.75 -14.48 0.78
C GLY A 57 -15.46 -15.01 -0.63
N GLU A 58 -15.11 -16.29 -0.71
CA GLU A 58 -14.77 -16.99 -1.95
C GLU A 58 -15.96 -17.11 -2.92
N SER A 59 -17.17 -17.05 -2.42
CA SER A 59 -18.41 -17.24 -3.20
C SER A 59 -18.60 -16.22 -4.35
N ILE A 60 -17.89 -15.09 -4.34
CA ILE A 60 -17.94 -14.11 -5.43
C ILE A 60 -17.01 -14.42 -6.60
N LEU A 61 -16.09 -15.39 -6.46
CA LEU A 61 -15.06 -15.70 -7.45
C LEU A 61 -15.52 -16.53 -8.64
N PRO A 62 -16.54 -17.45 -8.52
CA PRO A 62 -16.94 -18.28 -9.64
C PRO A 62 -17.27 -17.49 -10.91
N PRO A 63 -16.87 -17.99 -12.10
CA PRO A 63 -17.20 -17.35 -13.36
C PRO A 63 -18.72 -17.41 -13.64
N PRO A 64 -19.23 -16.49 -14.49
CA PRO A 64 -18.50 -15.45 -15.21
C PRO A 64 -18.17 -14.24 -14.33
N ALA A 65 -16.93 -13.69 -14.45
CA ALA A 65 -16.56 -12.46 -13.78
C ALA A 65 -17.14 -11.26 -14.53
N THR A 66 -18.36 -10.89 -14.15
CA THR A 66 -19.15 -9.79 -14.71
C THR A 66 -19.22 -8.62 -13.72
N PHE A 67 -19.82 -7.52 -14.17
CA PHE A 67 -20.08 -6.35 -13.34
C PHE A 67 -20.74 -6.72 -12.00
N ASN A 68 -20.16 -6.19 -10.92
CA ASN A 68 -20.70 -6.31 -9.56
C ASN A 68 -20.32 -5.05 -8.78
N ILE A 69 -21.33 -4.20 -8.54
CA ILE A 69 -21.12 -2.90 -7.88
C ILE A 69 -20.63 -3.06 -6.43
N LEU A 70 -21.11 -4.08 -5.71
CA LEU A 70 -20.68 -4.32 -4.34
C LEU A 70 -19.20 -4.74 -4.29
N ALA A 71 -18.77 -5.63 -5.18
CA ALA A 71 -17.37 -6.02 -5.30
C ALA A 71 -16.50 -4.82 -5.68
N LEU A 72 -16.95 -3.93 -6.57
CA LEU A 72 -16.23 -2.73 -6.93
C LEU A 72 -16.03 -1.80 -5.72
N ILE A 73 -17.08 -1.48 -4.99
CA ILE A 73 -17.01 -0.61 -3.81
C ILE A 73 -16.09 -1.22 -2.74
N ILE A 74 -16.29 -2.49 -2.41
CA ILE A 74 -15.51 -3.17 -1.38
C ILE A 74 -14.03 -3.28 -1.78
N SER A 75 -13.72 -3.60 -3.05
CA SER A 75 -12.32 -3.67 -3.52
C SER A 75 -11.60 -2.33 -3.43
N ILE A 76 -12.27 -1.22 -3.79
CA ILE A 76 -11.71 0.13 -3.66
C ILE A 76 -11.45 0.45 -2.19
N LEU A 77 -12.45 0.28 -1.32
CA LEU A 77 -12.32 0.58 0.10
C LEU A 77 -11.22 -0.24 0.77
N CYS A 78 -11.21 -1.55 0.56
CA CYS A 78 -10.18 -2.43 1.12
C CYS A 78 -8.78 -2.04 0.65
N THR A 79 -8.61 -1.80 -0.66
CA THR A 79 -7.29 -1.43 -1.20
C THR A 79 -6.82 -0.10 -0.65
N LEU A 80 -7.68 0.94 -0.62
CA LEU A 80 -7.29 2.26 -0.14
C LEU A 80 -7.01 2.27 1.37
N ILE A 81 -7.83 1.60 2.17
CA ILE A 81 -7.62 1.50 3.63
C ILE A 81 -6.28 0.79 3.91
N LEU A 82 -6.02 -0.34 3.28
CA LEU A 82 -4.76 -1.07 3.45
C LEU A 82 -3.57 -0.27 2.94
N ALA A 83 -3.70 0.43 1.81
CA ALA A 83 -2.65 1.28 1.27
C ALA A 83 -2.29 2.41 2.23
N ILE A 84 -3.28 3.09 2.82
CA ILE A 84 -3.05 4.13 3.83
C ILE A 84 -2.35 3.54 5.06
N ILE A 85 -2.84 2.42 5.59
CA ILE A 85 -2.22 1.75 6.75
C ILE A 85 -0.77 1.40 6.46
N PHE A 86 -0.48 0.78 5.33
CA PHE A 86 0.88 0.38 4.95
C PHE A 86 1.78 1.59 4.68
N THR A 87 1.25 2.67 4.11
CA THR A 87 2.02 3.91 3.93
C THR A 87 2.34 4.57 5.26
N VAL A 88 1.40 4.61 6.20
CA VAL A 88 1.64 5.09 7.57
C VAL A 88 2.76 4.29 8.24
N ILE A 89 2.77 2.97 8.08
CA ILE A 89 3.84 2.11 8.64
C ILE A 89 5.19 2.44 8.02
N VAL A 90 5.27 2.52 6.69
CA VAL A 90 6.54 2.82 6.01
C VAL A 90 7.03 4.23 6.30
N SER A 91 6.12 5.21 6.38
CA SER A 91 6.45 6.60 6.74
C SER A 91 7.03 6.69 8.14
N TYR A 92 6.44 5.98 9.11
CA TYR A 92 6.97 5.92 10.48
C TYR A 92 8.41 5.39 10.54
N VAL A 93 8.75 4.43 9.66
CA VAL A 93 10.11 3.85 9.60
C VAL A 93 11.07 4.76 8.86
N LEU A 94 10.63 5.47 7.81
CA LEU A 94 11.49 6.18 6.86
C LEU A 94 11.55 7.70 7.08
N HIS A 95 10.72 8.32 7.93
CA HIS A 95 10.51 9.77 8.10
C HIS A 95 11.76 10.63 8.34
N ARG A 96 12.93 10.06 8.35
CA ARG A 96 14.22 10.78 8.51
C ARG A 96 15.21 10.47 7.39
N GLY A 97 14.76 9.76 6.38
CA GLY A 97 15.65 9.20 5.38
C GLY A 97 15.93 10.10 4.18
N GLY A 98 15.05 11.06 3.92
CA GLY A 98 15.04 11.85 2.70
C GLY A 98 14.60 11.03 1.48
N LEU A 99 14.38 11.73 0.36
CA LEU A 99 13.72 11.18 -0.83
C LEU A 99 14.35 9.89 -1.37
N ILE A 100 15.67 9.78 -1.40
CA ILE A 100 16.35 8.59 -1.93
C ILE A 100 16.05 7.37 -1.05
N LEU A 101 16.11 7.55 0.27
CA LEU A 101 15.81 6.46 1.21
C LEU A 101 14.32 6.13 1.22
N GLY A 102 13.45 7.14 1.08
CA GLY A 102 12.02 6.97 0.91
C GLY A 102 11.68 6.11 -0.31
N ILE A 103 12.27 6.39 -1.47
CA ILE A 103 12.09 5.61 -2.71
C ILE A 103 12.65 4.19 -2.56
N ALA A 104 13.91 4.05 -2.13
CA ALA A 104 14.56 2.75 -2.05
C ALA A 104 13.96 1.86 -0.94
N GLY A 105 13.74 2.43 0.25
CA GLY A 105 13.10 1.77 1.38
C GLY A 105 11.64 1.42 1.06
N GLY A 106 10.92 2.33 0.40
CA GLY A 106 9.58 2.08 -0.11
C GLY A 106 9.55 0.90 -1.11
N ALA A 107 10.49 0.84 -2.05
CA ALA A 107 10.59 -0.29 -2.99
C ALA A 107 10.77 -1.64 -2.28
N LEU A 108 11.67 -1.70 -1.30
CA LEU A 108 11.90 -2.89 -0.48
C LEU A 108 10.66 -3.25 0.35
N PHE A 109 9.99 -2.25 0.91
CA PHE A 109 8.74 -2.44 1.64
C PHE A 109 7.64 -2.99 0.74
N GLY A 110 7.47 -2.44 -0.47
CA GLY A 110 6.50 -2.96 -1.45
C GLY A 110 6.79 -4.41 -1.85
N LEU A 111 8.06 -4.75 -2.05
CA LEU A 111 8.48 -6.13 -2.30
C LEU A 111 8.16 -7.04 -1.11
N ALA A 112 8.43 -6.60 0.12
CA ALA A 112 8.09 -7.34 1.34
C ALA A 112 6.58 -7.55 1.47
N LEU A 113 5.76 -6.52 1.16
CA LEU A 113 4.29 -6.64 1.14
C LEU A 113 3.81 -7.68 0.13
N TYR A 114 4.42 -7.76 -1.06
CA TYR A 114 4.10 -8.82 -2.01
C TYR A 114 4.29 -10.20 -1.40
N PHE A 115 5.45 -10.45 -0.76
CA PHE A 115 5.69 -11.74 -0.13
C PHE A 115 4.77 -12.00 1.07
N ILE A 116 4.47 -10.99 1.88
CA ILE A 116 3.51 -11.12 2.99
C ILE A 116 2.12 -11.49 2.44
N ASN A 117 1.65 -10.80 1.42
CA ASN A 117 0.32 -11.04 0.84
C ASN A 117 0.21 -12.43 0.21
N PHE A 118 1.23 -12.91 -0.51
CA PHE A 118 1.14 -14.16 -1.26
C PHE A 118 1.75 -15.38 -0.58
N ASN A 119 2.44 -15.23 0.56
CA ASN A 119 2.94 -16.36 1.34
C ASN A 119 2.33 -16.44 2.75
N THR A 120 1.92 -15.30 3.33
CA THR A 120 1.37 -15.27 4.70
C THR A 120 -0.13 -15.09 4.70
N LEU A 121 -0.66 -14.06 4.02
CA LEU A 121 -2.10 -13.81 3.98
C LEU A 121 -2.87 -14.94 3.29
N THR A 122 -2.26 -15.62 2.32
CA THR A 122 -2.84 -16.79 1.65
C THR A 122 -3.02 -18.00 2.56
N LEU A 123 -2.42 -18.04 3.73
CA LEU A 123 -2.75 -19.04 4.76
C LEU A 123 -4.16 -18.83 5.33
N LEU A 124 -4.65 -17.59 5.33
CA LEU A 124 -6.00 -17.23 5.80
C LEU A 124 -7.00 -17.14 4.64
N VAL A 125 -6.53 -16.72 3.48
CA VAL A 125 -7.35 -16.47 2.26
C VAL A 125 -6.68 -17.18 1.07
N PRO A 126 -6.74 -18.52 0.99
CA PRO A 126 -5.93 -19.33 0.05
C PRO A 126 -6.10 -18.96 -1.42
N TRP A 127 -7.32 -18.60 -1.81
CA TRP A 127 -7.64 -18.26 -3.20
C TRP A 127 -6.92 -17.01 -3.72
N LEU A 128 -6.43 -16.11 -2.84
CA LEU A 128 -5.63 -14.95 -3.27
C LEU A 128 -4.32 -15.35 -3.94
N TYR A 129 -3.82 -16.57 -3.70
CA TYR A 129 -2.60 -17.06 -4.36
C TYR A 129 -2.73 -17.06 -5.88
N ALA A 130 -3.95 -17.17 -6.42
CA ALA A 130 -4.21 -17.10 -7.86
C ALA A 130 -3.80 -15.74 -8.50
N LEU A 131 -3.67 -14.68 -7.71
CA LEU A 131 -3.17 -13.38 -8.19
C LEU A 131 -1.63 -13.28 -8.16
N SER A 132 -0.94 -14.25 -7.55
CA SER A 132 0.52 -14.24 -7.46
C SER A 132 1.13 -14.31 -8.86
N SER A 133 1.85 -13.28 -9.25
CA SER A 133 2.50 -13.17 -10.55
C SER A 133 3.62 -12.13 -10.55
N PRO A 134 4.59 -12.21 -11.51
CA PRO A 134 5.64 -11.19 -11.60
C PRO A 134 5.10 -9.77 -11.79
N VAL A 135 4.02 -9.59 -12.57
CA VAL A 135 3.42 -8.27 -12.76
C VAL A 135 2.80 -7.75 -11.46
N MET A 136 2.17 -8.61 -10.67
CA MET A 136 1.65 -8.25 -9.35
C MET A 136 2.78 -7.86 -8.38
N MET A 137 3.93 -8.52 -8.45
CA MET A 137 5.12 -8.14 -7.69
C MET A 137 5.60 -6.73 -8.08
N VAL A 138 5.65 -6.44 -9.38
CA VAL A 138 6.04 -5.12 -9.89
C VAL A 138 5.07 -4.04 -9.40
N THR A 139 3.75 -4.29 -9.41
CA THR A 139 2.78 -3.30 -8.90
C THR A 139 2.97 -3.01 -7.41
N HIS A 140 3.33 -4.00 -6.59
CA HIS A 140 3.66 -3.80 -5.18
C HIS A 140 4.93 -2.95 -4.99
N ILE A 141 5.97 -3.20 -5.80
CA ILE A 141 7.20 -2.38 -5.76
C ILE A 141 6.89 -0.94 -6.15
N ILE A 142 6.10 -0.71 -7.22
CA ILE A 142 5.65 0.63 -7.63
C ILE A 142 4.87 1.31 -6.51
N PHE A 143 3.94 0.59 -5.87
CA PHE A 143 3.21 1.09 -4.71
C PHE A 143 4.16 1.58 -3.61
N GLY A 144 5.13 0.76 -3.23
CA GLY A 144 6.08 1.11 -2.18
C GLY A 144 6.96 2.30 -2.55
N ILE A 145 7.48 2.36 -3.79
CA ILE A 145 8.23 3.51 -4.31
C ILE A 145 7.41 4.81 -4.18
N MET A 146 6.13 4.75 -4.61
CA MET A 146 5.25 5.91 -4.55
C MET A 146 4.90 6.27 -3.10
N ALA A 147 4.60 5.29 -2.26
CA ALA A 147 4.26 5.53 -0.86
C ALA A 147 5.39 6.24 -0.11
N GLY A 148 6.62 5.73 -0.20
CA GLY A 148 7.78 6.34 0.43
C GLY A 148 8.23 7.65 -0.24
N GLY A 149 8.26 7.69 -1.58
CA GLY A 149 8.68 8.88 -2.31
C GLY A 149 7.72 10.06 -2.17
N LEU A 150 6.40 9.82 -2.23
CA LEU A 150 5.39 10.87 -2.02
C LEU A 150 5.39 11.35 -0.58
N TYR A 151 5.55 10.45 0.39
CA TYR A 151 5.65 10.84 1.79
C TYR A 151 6.79 11.86 2.00
N GLU A 152 7.99 11.53 1.59
CA GLU A 152 9.16 12.42 1.70
C GLU A 152 9.01 13.74 0.90
N THR A 153 8.17 13.74 -0.13
CA THR A 153 7.89 14.95 -0.92
C THR A 153 6.85 15.86 -0.26
N PHE A 154 5.91 15.28 0.47
CA PHE A 154 4.81 16.01 1.13
C PHE A 154 5.12 16.33 2.58
N GLU A 155 6.07 15.61 3.20
CA GLU A 155 6.44 15.80 4.59
C GLU A 155 6.89 17.24 4.85
N VAL A 156 6.28 17.86 5.86
CA VAL A 156 6.76 19.11 6.45
C VAL A 156 7.50 18.74 7.73
N GLU A 157 8.79 19.05 7.80
CA GLU A 157 9.60 18.77 8.97
C GLU A 157 9.07 19.55 10.19
N GLU A 158 8.41 18.86 11.10
CA GLU A 158 7.97 19.39 12.39
C GLU A 158 8.89 18.87 13.49
N PHE A 159 9.28 19.76 14.41
CA PHE A 159 10.16 19.42 15.52
C PHE A 159 9.41 19.67 16.85
N GLU A 160 9.33 18.66 17.68
CA GLU A 160 8.87 18.79 19.08
C GLU A 160 10.06 18.95 20.02
N LEU A 161 9.91 19.84 21.01
CA LEU A 161 10.90 20.00 22.08
C LEU A 161 10.80 18.77 23.03
N THR A 162 11.89 18.01 23.09
CA THR A 162 12.01 16.91 24.07
C THR A 162 12.60 17.49 25.36
N GLY A 163 11.74 17.67 26.35
CA GLY A 163 12.22 18.05 27.67
C GLY A 163 11.15 18.77 28.48
N VAL A 164 10.46 18.02 29.29
CA VAL A 164 9.93 18.45 30.59
C VAL A 164 10.48 17.46 31.60
#